data_56546a9039d89c9107a0f0c836d3414a
#
_entry.id   56546a9039d89c9107a0f0c836d3414a
#
_cell.length_a   1.000
_cell.length_b   1.000
_cell.length_c   1.000
_cell.angle_alpha   90.00
_cell.angle_beta   90.00
_cell.angle_gamma   90.00
#
_symmetry.space_group_name_H-M   'P 1'
#
loop_
_entity.id
_entity.type
_entity.pdbx_description
1 polymer ?
#
loop_
_entity_poly.entity_id
_entity_poly.type
_entity_poly.pdbx_seq_one_letter_code
_entity_poly.pdbx_strand_id
1 'polypeptide(L)'
;MRITYLSLAVLDLASIRAYIAADAPKAAQRVGKRLSGIINGLAKLPNLGKPGRVFGTLELITPKIGKTVYVIVYRIKSEHIEILRVLPGMRDIGQILEEDFPEKGN
;
A
#
# COMPACT_ATOMS: atom_id res chain seq x y z
N MET A 1 14.92 -6.94 -5.58
CA MET A 1 14.68 -7.00 -4.11
C MET A 1 13.47 -7.83 -3.81
N ARG A 2 13.46 -8.47 -2.65
CA ARG A 2 12.28 -9.20 -2.20
C ARG A 2 11.23 -8.23 -1.67
N ILE A 3 9.98 -8.63 -1.77
CA ILE A 3 8.87 -7.87 -1.21
C ILE A 3 8.34 -8.63 0.00
N THR A 4 8.26 -7.94 1.12
CA THR A 4 7.70 -8.48 2.36
C THR A 4 6.47 -7.65 2.73
N TYR A 5 5.36 -8.32 3.01
CA TYR A 5 4.14 -7.63 3.42
C TYR A 5 4.02 -7.69 4.94
N LEU A 6 3.93 -6.55 5.57
CA LEU A 6 3.67 -6.52 7.01
C LEU A 6 2.19 -6.82 7.28
N SER A 7 1.89 -7.18 8.51
CA SER A 7 0.55 -7.68 8.86
C SER A 7 -0.58 -6.74 8.46
N LEU A 8 -0.40 -5.44 8.70
CA LEU A 8 -1.46 -4.48 8.36
C LEU A 8 -1.66 -4.36 6.85
N ALA A 9 -0.60 -4.50 6.07
CA ALA A 9 -0.73 -4.48 4.61
C ALA A 9 -1.51 -5.70 4.12
N VAL A 10 -1.27 -6.86 4.71
CA VAL A 10 -2.02 -8.07 4.38
C VAL A 10 -3.50 -7.87 4.67
N LEU A 11 -3.82 -7.30 5.83
CA LEU A 11 -5.19 -7.01 6.21
C LEU A 11 -5.82 -5.97 5.28
N ASP A 12 -5.06 -4.96 4.89
CA ASP A 12 -5.54 -3.95 3.94
C ASP A 12 -5.96 -4.57 2.63
N LEU A 13 -5.10 -5.44 2.07
CA LEU A 13 -5.40 -6.08 0.80
C LEU A 13 -6.63 -6.99 0.90
N ALA A 14 -6.76 -7.72 2.00
CA ALA A 14 -7.92 -8.54 2.24
C ALA A 14 -9.20 -7.70 2.35
N SER A 15 -9.12 -6.56 3.04
CA SER A 15 -10.26 -5.66 3.20
C SER A 15 -10.69 -5.04 1.87
N ILE A 16 -9.72 -4.61 1.07
CA ILE A 16 -10.00 -4.05 -0.25
C ILE A 16 -10.73 -5.09 -1.11
N ARG A 17 -10.21 -6.32 -1.12
CA ARG A 17 -10.80 -7.38 -1.91
C ARG A 17 -12.21 -7.73 -1.44
N ALA A 18 -12.40 -7.84 -0.13
CA ALA A 18 -13.70 -8.18 0.44
C ALA A 18 -14.75 -7.10 0.14
N TYR A 19 -14.35 -5.84 0.25
CA TYR A 19 -15.24 -4.72 -0.01
C TYR A 19 -15.74 -4.73 -1.47
N ILE A 20 -14.83 -4.95 -2.41
CA ILE A 20 -15.20 -4.98 -3.83
C ILE A 20 -15.99 -6.23 -4.16
N ALA A 21 -15.60 -7.38 -3.59
CA ALA A 21 -16.21 -8.67 -3.89
C ALA A 21 -17.67 -8.73 -3.44
N ALA A 22 -18.07 -7.91 -2.46
CA ALA A 22 -19.46 -7.88 -1.99
C ALA A 22 -20.43 -7.60 -3.15
N ASP A 23 -20.00 -6.77 -4.11
CA ASP A 23 -20.83 -6.42 -5.26
C ASP A 23 -20.30 -7.00 -6.57
N ALA A 24 -19.00 -7.23 -6.69
CA ALA A 24 -18.37 -7.56 -7.96
C ALA A 24 -17.16 -8.46 -7.76
N PRO A 25 -17.37 -9.78 -7.57
CA PRO A 25 -16.26 -10.71 -7.29
C PRO A 25 -15.15 -10.69 -8.34
N LYS A 26 -15.52 -10.59 -9.62
CA LYS A 26 -14.51 -10.56 -10.69
C LYS A 26 -13.71 -9.27 -10.67
N ALA A 27 -14.35 -8.17 -10.34
CA ALA A 27 -13.65 -6.90 -10.20
C ALA A 27 -12.65 -6.96 -9.04
N ALA A 28 -13.02 -7.62 -7.95
CA ALA A 28 -12.12 -7.81 -6.81
C ALA A 28 -10.85 -8.55 -7.23
N GLN A 29 -10.99 -9.58 -8.05
CA GLN A 29 -9.83 -10.32 -8.55
C GLN A 29 -8.94 -9.44 -9.42
N ARG A 30 -9.54 -8.64 -10.31
CA ARG A 30 -8.76 -7.75 -11.18
C ARG A 30 -7.98 -6.71 -10.37
N VAL A 31 -8.64 -6.12 -9.38
CA VAL A 31 -7.98 -5.12 -8.53
C VAL A 31 -6.84 -5.76 -7.76
N GLY A 32 -7.05 -6.95 -7.20
CA GLY A 32 -6.01 -7.66 -6.48
C GLY A 32 -4.80 -7.95 -7.35
N LYS A 33 -5.02 -8.44 -8.55
CA LYS A 33 -3.93 -8.70 -9.49
C LYS A 33 -3.19 -7.44 -9.88
N ARG A 34 -3.93 -6.36 -10.12
CA ARG A 34 -3.33 -5.10 -10.53
C ARG A 34 -2.47 -4.52 -9.39
N LEU A 35 -2.98 -4.53 -8.18
CA LEU A 35 -2.22 -4.07 -7.01
C LEU A 35 -0.97 -4.91 -6.81
N SER A 36 -1.11 -6.22 -6.90
CA SER A 36 0.01 -7.13 -6.74
C SER A 36 1.10 -6.86 -7.79
N GLY A 37 0.69 -6.62 -9.04
CA GLY A 37 1.63 -6.31 -10.11
C GLY A 37 2.37 -5.01 -9.88
N ILE A 38 1.67 -3.98 -9.42
CA ILE A 38 2.29 -2.69 -9.12
C ILE A 38 3.29 -2.83 -7.98
N ILE A 39 2.88 -3.53 -6.92
CA ILE A 39 3.76 -3.75 -5.76
C ILE A 39 5.00 -4.55 -6.16
N ASN A 40 4.82 -5.61 -6.95
CA ASN A 40 5.96 -6.40 -7.42
C ASN A 40 6.91 -5.60 -8.28
N GLY A 41 6.41 -4.59 -8.97
CA GLY A 41 7.25 -3.69 -9.75
C GLY A 41 8.26 -2.92 -8.91
N LEU A 42 7.97 -2.72 -7.63
CA LEU A 42 8.88 -2.04 -6.72
C LEU A 42 10.16 -2.85 -6.49
N ALA A 43 10.14 -4.16 -6.72
CA ALA A 43 11.34 -4.97 -6.59
C ALA A 43 12.42 -4.53 -7.59
N LYS A 44 12.00 -4.03 -8.75
CA LYS A 44 12.92 -3.54 -9.79
C LYS A 44 13.13 -2.03 -9.72
N LEU A 45 12.14 -1.30 -9.24
CA LEU A 45 12.19 0.17 -9.15
C LEU A 45 11.81 0.62 -7.74
N PRO A 46 12.68 0.33 -6.75
CA PRO A 46 12.31 0.58 -5.35
C PRO A 46 12.09 2.06 -5.03
N ASN A 47 12.69 2.97 -5.79
CA ASN A 47 12.53 4.40 -5.52
C ASN A 47 11.41 5.05 -6.33
N LEU A 48 10.51 4.25 -6.86
CA LEU A 48 9.40 4.76 -7.68
C LEU A 48 8.47 5.66 -6.87
N GLY A 49 8.26 5.37 -5.59
CA GLY A 49 7.46 6.21 -4.71
C GLY A 49 8.19 7.48 -4.32
N LYS A 50 7.46 8.40 -3.74
CA LYS A 50 8.01 9.66 -3.23
C LYS A 50 8.21 9.56 -1.72
N PRO A 51 9.07 10.40 -1.13
CA PRO A 51 9.20 10.42 0.32
C PRO A 51 7.83 10.53 0.98
N GLY A 52 7.56 9.63 1.90
CA GLY A 52 6.28 9.57 2.55
C GLY A 52 6.17 10.55 3.70
N ARG A 53 4.96 10.68 4.22
CA ARG A 53 4.72 11.57 5.35
C ARG A 53 5.31 11.05 6.66
N VAL A 54 5.62 9.76 6.72
CA VAL A 54 6.35 9.19 7.85
C VAL A 54 7.82 9.08 7.46
N PHE A 55 8.72 9.57 8.32
CA PHE A 55 10.14 9.56 8.04
C PHE A 55 10.63 8.14 7.73
N GLY A 56 11.42 8.02 6.68
CA GLY A 56 11.98 6.72 6.29
C GLY A 56 11.07 5.88 5.42
N THR A 57 9.88 6.37 5.09
CA THR A 57 8.94 5.65 4.23
C THR A 57 8.84 6.33 2.87
N LEU A 58 8.27 5.57 1.93
CA LEU A 58 7.93 6.06 0.60
C LEU A 58 6.44 5.80 0.38
N GLU A 59 5.82 6.63 -0.43
CA GLU A 59 4.42 6.45 -0.81
C GLU A 59 4.32 6.44 -2.31
N LEU A 60 3.71 5.39 -2.84
CA LEU A 60 3.41 5.28 -4.26
C LEU A 60 1.91 5.39 -4.43
N ILE A 61 1.48 6.40 -5.18
CA ILE A 61 0.07 6.56 -5.53
C ILE A 61 -0.14 5.85 -6.85
N THR A 62 -1.05 4.88 -6.87
CA THR A 62 -1.30 4.10 -8.08
C THR A 62 -2.12 4.91 -9.08
N PRO A 63 -2.11 4.53 -10.36
CA PRO A 63 -3.15 4.97 -11.27
C PRO A 63 -4.51 4.49 -10.76
N LYS A 64 -5.59 5.04 -11.29
CA LYS A 64 -6.90 4.52 -10.96
C LYS A 64 -7.01 3.05 -11.34
N ILE A 65 -7.50 2.27 -10.40
CA ILE A 65 -7.81 0.86 -10.62
C ILE A 65 -9.30 0.76 -10.35
N GLY A 66 -10.08 0.58 -11.41
CA GLY A 66 -11.51 0.79 -11.31
C GLY A 66 -11.80 2.26 -11.04
N LYS A 67 -12.39 2.57 -9.89
CA LYS A 67 -12.75 3.95 -9.53
C LYS A 67 -11.85 4.55 -8.47
N THR A 68 -10.83 3.82 -8.04
CA THR A 68 -10.07 4.19 -6.84
C THR A 68 -8.58 4.23 -7.15
N VAL A 69 -7.90 5.25 -6.63
CA VAL A 69 -6.45 5.22 -6.54
C VAL A 69 -6.10 4.67 -5.16
N TYR A 70 -4.93 4.03 -5.06
CA TYR A 70 -4.46 3.47 -3.80
C TYR A 70 -3.11 4.08 -3.46
N VAL A 71 -2.83 4.17 -2.18
CA VAL A 71 -1.53 4.64 -1.71
C VAL A 71 -0.82 3.43 -1.07
N ILE A 72 0.32 3.09 -1.63
CA ILE A 72 1.15 2.00 -1.12
C ILE A 72 2.25 2.64 -0.30
N VAL A 73 2.23 2.38 1.00
CA VAL A 73 3.23 2.90 1.93
C VAL A 73 4.25 1.80 2.17
N TYR A 74 5.52 2.09 1.88
CA TYR A 74 6.55 1.07 1.98
C TYR A 74 7.87 1.69 2.43
N ARG A 75 8.82 0.85 2.77
CA ARG A 75 10.19 1.30 3.08
C ARG A 75 11.18 0.30 2.53
N ILE A 76 12.36 0.81 2.21
CA ILE A 76 13.43 0.00 1.66
C ILE A 76 14.37 -0.38 2.80
N LYS A 77 14.55 -1.68 2.98
CA LYS A 77 15.55 -2.24 3.88
C LYS A 77 16.75 -2.67 3.04
N SER A 78 17.80 -3.19 3.71
CA SER A 78 19.04 -3.48 3.01
C SER A 78 18.86 -4.39 1.80
N GLU A 79 18.00 -5.41 1.89
CA GLU A 79 17.84 -6.36 0.79
C GLU A 79 16.39 -6.67 0.46
N HIS A 80 15.45 -5.94 1.02
CA HIS A 80 14.06 -6.18 0.73
C HIS A 80 13.24 -4.90 0.94
N ILE A 81 12.02 -4.94 0.43
CA ILE A 81 11.08 -3.85 0.58
C ILE A 81 9.97 -4.35 1.50
N GLU A 82 9.65 -3.55 2.51
CA GLU A 82 8.53 -3.85 3.40
C GLU A 82 7.33 -3.01 2.99
N ILE A 83 6.23 -3.68 2.68
CA ILE A 83 4.97 -2.99 2.42
C ILE A 83 4.28 -2.81 3.76
N LEU A 84 4.10 -1.56 4.16
CA LEU A 84 3.55 -1.21 5.47
C LEU A 84 2.04 -1.12 5.44
N ARG A 85 1.48 -0.43 4.44
CA ARG A 85 0.04 -0.26 4.29
C ARG A 85 -0.32 -0.17 2.81
N VAL A 86 -1.55 -0.56 2.48
CA VAL A 86 -2.15 -0.34 1.16
C VAL A 86 -3.52 0.25 1.41
N LEU A 87 -3.69 1.53 1.11
CA LEU A 87 -4.87 2.27 1.53
C LEU A 87 -5.57 2.92 0.35
N PRO A 88 -6.91 2.86 0.30
CA PRO A 88 -7.65 3.66 -0.69
C PRO A 88 -7.34 5.14 -0.48
N GLY A 89 -7.11 5.84 -1.58
CA GLY A 89 -6.68 7.24 -1.51
C GLY A 89 -7.67 8.19 -0.85
N MET A 90 -8.95 7.79 -0.78
CA MET A 90 -9.97 8.61 -0.14
C MET A 90 -9.96 8.52 1.39
N ARG A 91 -9.25 7.54 1.97
CA ARG A 91 -9.14 7.41 3.42
C ARG A 91 -8.30 8.54 3.99
N ASP A 92 -8.48 8.80 5.27
CA ASP A 92 -7.64 9.77 5.98
C ASP A 92 -6.29 9.12 6.28
N ILE A 93 -5.43 9.11 5.28
CA ILE A 93 -4.17 8.39 5.31
C ILE A 93 -3.24 9.00 6.38
N GLY A 94 -3.24 10.32 6.48
CA GLY A 94 -2.41 10.99 7.47
C GLY A 94 -2.72 10.52 8.88
N GLN A 95 -3.99 10.44 9.23
CA GLN A 95 -4.39 9.99 10.56
C GLN A 95 -4.07 8.52 10.78
N ILE A 96 -4.32 7.69 9.77
CA ILE A 96 -4.02 6.25 9.87
C ILE A 96 -2.55 6.04 10.15
N LEU A 97 -1.68 6.72 9.39
CA LEU A 97 -0.24 6.56 9.56
C LEU A 97 0.25 7.17 10.87
N GLU A 98 -0.41 8.23 11.35
CA GLU A 98 -0.06 8.80 12.64
C GLU A 98 -0.35 7.82 13.77
N GLU A 99 -1.45 7.06 13.65
CA GLU A 99 -1.76 6.04 14.63
C GLU A 99 -0.79 4.86 14.58
N ASP A 100 -0.38 4.47 13.35
CA ASP A 100 0.58 3.38 13.17
C ASP A 100 1.96 3.76 13.65
N PHE A 101 2.36 5.04 13.46
CA PHE A 101 3.70 5.53 13.74
C PHE A 101 3.61 6.83 14.52
N PRO A 102 3.21 6.78 15.78
CA PRO A 102 3.07 8.00 16.56
C PRO A 102 4.42 8.68 16.77
N GLU A 103 4.42 10.00 16.74
CA GLU A 103 5.64 10.75 17.01
C GLU A 103 6.07 10.51 18.43
N LYS A 104 7.38 10.41 18.62
CA LYS A 104 7.93 10.18 19.92
C LYS A 104 8.47 11.45 20.52
N GLY A 105 8.48 11.49 21.84
CA GLY A 105 9.34 12.39 22.56
C GLY A 105 8.93 13.82 22.59
N ASN A 106 7.73 14.05 22.34
CA ASN A 106 7.31 15.43 22.40
C ASN A 106 6.43 15.69 23.56
#